data_9d82736916b2d4a04884c78de4f8dcd9
#
_entry.id   9d82736916b2d4a04884c78de4f8dcd9
#
_cell.length_a   1.000
_cell.length_b   1.000
_cell.length_c   1.000
_cell.angle_alpha   90.00
_cell.angle_beta   90.00
_cell.angle_gamma   90.00
#
_symmetry.space_group_name_H-M   'P 1'
#
loop_
_entity.id
_entity.type
_entity.pdbx_description
1 polymer ?
#
loop_
_entity_poly.entity_id
_entity_poly.type
_entity_poly.pdbx_seq_one_letter_code
_entity_poly.pdbx_strand_id
1 'polypeptide(L)'
;MRIANDITELVGNTPLVRIRRLTRGAAGQVVAKLEFYSPAHSVKDRIGVAMIDAAEKAGRIKPDTIILEPTSGNTGIGLAFVCAARGYKLALTMPDSMSKERRMLLRAYGAELILTPAAEGMTGAIKRAEDLAASDPRYFIPQQFENPANPEIHRRTTAEEIWRDTDGQIDVLVAGIGTGGTITGVGEVLKARKPAVRCVAVEPDASPVLSGGQKGPHPIQGIGAGFVPGILNTKIYDEIVRVKNDDAFAMARRSAREEGLLVGISSGAALWAAIEVARRPESAGKLIVVIIPSFGERYLSTPLFADLAD
;
A
#
# COMPACT_ATOMS: atom_id res chain seq x y z
N MET A 1 -13.83 25.51 14.75
CA MET A 1 -14.50 24.58 13.80
C MET A 1 -13.45 23.58 13.32
N ARG A 2 -13.85 22.33 13.11
CA ARG A 2 -12.97 21.31 12.52
C ARG A 2 -13.36 21.12 11.04
N ILE A 3 -12.98 22.04 10.19
CA ILE A 3 -13.24 22.02 8.75
C ILE A 3 -11.88 21.92 8.05
N ALA A 4 -11.68 20.87 7.26
CA ALA A 4 -10.48 20.71 6.44
C ALA A 4 -10.51 21.73 5.29
N ASN A 5 -9.35 22.26 4.89
CA ASN A 5 -9.25 23.18 3.76
C ASN A 5 -9.45 22.45 2.41
N ASP A 6 -8.95 21.23 2.33
CA ASP A 6 -9.20 20.34 1.20
C ASP A 6 -9.19 18.87 1.63
N ILE A 7 -9.53 17.99 0.71
CA ILE A 7 -9.66 16.54 0.96
C ILE A 7 -8.34 15.88 1.36
N THR A 8 -7.17 16.46 1.03
CA THR A 8 -5.85 15.87 1.35
C THR A 8 -5.53 15.94 2.84
N GLU A 9 -6.12 16.89 3.58
CA GLU A 9 -5.99 17.00 5.05
C GLU A 9 -6.73 15.87 5.81
N LEU A 10 -7.61 15.13 5.13
CA LEU A 10 -8.33 14.00 5.73
C LEU A 10 -7.58 12.67 5.61
N VAL A 11 -6.40 12.67 5.03
CA VAL A 11 -5.56 11.45 4.90
C VAL A 11 -5.00 11.08 6.27
N GLY A 12 -5.09 9.81 6.61
CA GLY A 12 -4.61 9.29 7.88
C GLY A 12 -5.69 9.19 8.96
N ASN A 13 -5.29 9.12 10.22
CA ASN A 13 -6.15 8.83 11.37
C ASN A 13 -7.09 7.62 11.12
N THR A 14 -6.55 6.61 10.45
CA THR A 14 -7.30 5.41 10.08
C THR A 14 -7.56 4.54 11.32
N PRO A 15 -8.74 3.90 11.43
CA PRO A 15 -9.09 3.15 12.62
C PRO A 15 -8.36 1.80 12.75
N LEU A 16 -8.28 1.31 13.98
CA LEU A 16 -7.96 -0.07 14.31
C LEU A 16 -9.26 -0.85 14.60
N VAL A 17 -9.38 -2.04 14.04
CA VAL A 17 -10.51 -2.95 14.26
C VAL A 17 -10.00 -4.33 14.69
N ARG A 18 -10.59 -4.87 15.76
CA ARG A 18 -10.27 -6.22 16.23
C ARG A 18 -10.85 -7.27 15.30
N ILE A 19 -10.02 -8.20 14.85
CA ILE A 19 -10.44 -9.39 14.09
C ILE A 19 -10.88 -10.45 15.08
N ARG A 20 -12.13 -10.93 14.96
CA ARG A 20 -12.74 -11.78 15.98
C ARG A 20 -13.08 -13.19 15.51
N ARG A 21 -13.74 -13.30 14.35
CA ARG A 21 -14.23 -14.58 13.86
C ARG A 21 -13.15 -15.38 13.17
N LEU A 22 -12.33 -14.72 12.37
CA LEU A 22 -11.20 -15.32 11.66
C LEU A 22 -10.07 -15.76 12.60
N THR A 23 -9.96 -15.16 13.80
CA THR A 23 -8.94 -15.46 14.79
C THR A 23 -9.44 -16.36 15.92
N ARG A 24 -10.64 -16.96 15.77
CA ARG A 24 -11.18 -17.86 16.81
C ARG A 24 -10.22 -19.01 17.10
N GLY A 25 -9.81 -19.15 18.35
CA GLY A 25 -8.85 -20.16 18.80
C GLY A 25 -7.37 -19.80 18.59
N ALA A 26 -7.05 -18.61 18.06
CA ALA A 26 -5.68 -18.13 18.00
C ALA A 26 -5.18 -17.71 19.39
N ALA A 27 -3.87 -17.88 19.65
CA ALA A 27 -3.24 -17.52 20.91
C ALA A 27 -3.03 -16.00 21.05
N GLY A 28 -2.73 -15.31 19.95
CA GLY A 28 -2.55 -13.85 19.88
C GLY A 28 -3.82 -13.12 19.46
N GLN A 29 -3.88 -11.81 19.75
CA GLN A 29 -4.95 -10.92 19.35
C GLN A 29 -4.55 -10.16 18.08
N VAL A 30 -5.38 -10.20 17.03
CA VAL A 30 -5.15 -9.47 15.77
C VAL A 30 -6.05 -8.26 15.71
N VAL A 31 -5.47 -7.10 15.42
CA VAL A 31 -6.17 -5.87 15.07
C VAL A 31 -5.73 -5.38 13.69
N ALA A 32 -6.68 -4.96 12.90
CA ALA A 32 -6.48 -4.50 11.54
C ALA A 32 -6.43 -2.97 11.49
N LYS A 33 -5.34 -2.39 10.97
CA LYS A 33 -5.21 -0.97 10.66
C LYS A 33 -5.81 -0.72 9.27
N LEU A 34 -6.98 -0.11 9.23
CA LEU A 34 -7.80 0.02 8.02
C LEU A 34 -7.38 1.23 7.19
N GLU A 35 -6.30 1.12 6.43
CA GLU A 35 -5.75 2.22 5.61
C GLU A 35 -6.69 2.69 4.49
N PHE A 36 -7.68 1.90 4.14
CA PHE A 36 -8.70 2.28 3.16
C PHE A 36 -9.75 3.29 3.66
N TYR A 37 -9.68 3.71 4.92
CA TYR A 37 -10.48 4.84 5.44
C TYR A 37 -9.93 6.20 4.98
N SER A 38 -8.77 6.26 4.36
CA SER A 38 -8.28 7.44 3.68
C SER A 38 -9.14 7.78 2.44
N PRO A 39 -9.18 9.05 1.99
CA PRO A 39 -10.15 9.55 0.99
C PRO A 39 -10.18 8.81 -0.36
N ALA A 40 -9.04 8.35 -0.86
CA ALA A 40 -8.96 7.56 -2.09
C ALA A 40 -8.82 6.04 -1.81
N HIS A 41 -9.22 5.61 -0.61
CA HIS A 41 -9.42 4.22 -0.18
C HIS A 41 -8.20 3.32 -0.25
N SER A 42 -7.00 3.86 0.02
CA SER A 42 -5.80 3.04 0.19
C SER A 42 -4.69 3.72 1.00
N VAL A 43 -3.74 2.90 1.48
CA VAL A 43 -2.51 3.35 2.13
C VAL A 43 -1.68 4.31 1.26
N LYS A 44 -1.88 4.28 -0.06
CA LYS A 44 -1.13 5.12 -1.00
C LYS A 44 -1.55 6.59 -0.99
N ASP A 45 -2.68 6.90 -0.38
CA ASP A 45 -3.11 8.27 -0.16
C ASP A 45 -2.08 9.04 0.69
N ARG A 46 -1.52 8.37 1.71
CA ARG A 46 -0.47 8.95 2.55
C ARG A 46 0.76 9.35 1.75
N ILE A 47 1.27 8.45 0.92
CA ILE A 47 2.45 8.73 0.10
C ILE A 47 2.15 9.70 -1.04
N GLY A 48 0.93 9.67 -1.59
CA GLY A 48 0.47 10.65 -2.58
C GLY A 48 0.61 12.08 -2.04
N VAL A 49 0.06 12.35 -0.85
CA VAL A 49 0.21 13.65 -0.18
C VAL A 49 1.67 13.95 0.13
N ALA A 50 2.38 13.00 0.77
CA ALA A 50 3.73 13.26 1.27
C ALA A 50 4.75 13.54 0.17
N MET A 51 4.67 12.84 -0.96
CA MET A 51 5.59 13.07 -2.09
C MET A 51 5.33 14.42 -2.76
N ILE A 52 4.06 14.83 -2.86
CA ILE A 52 3.71 16.16 -3.39
C ILE A 52 4.15 17.25 -2.42
N ASP A 53 3.86 17.14 -1.11
CA ASP A 53 4.31 18.10 -0.09
C ASP A 53 5.84 18.28 -0.12
N ALA A 54 6.57 17.17 -0.23
CA ALA A 54 8.03 17.23 -0.31
C ALA A 54 8.52 17.94 -1.58
N ALA A 55 7.86 17.71 -2.71
CA ALA A 55 8.19 18.36 -3.97
C ALA A 55 7.85 19.85 -3.96
N GLU A 56 6.71 20.26 -3.39
CA GLU A 56 6.34 21.66 -3.19
C GLU A 56 7.38 22.36 -2.31
N LYS A 57 7.68 21.78 -1.14
CA LYS A 57 8.66 22.33 -0.20
C LYS A 57 10.06 22.46 -0.81
N ALA A 58 10.43 21.57 -1.69
CA ALA A 58 11.71 21.59 -2.42
C ALA A 58 11.70 22.53 -3.65
N GLY A 59 10.58 23.22 -3.95
CA GLY A 59 10.43 24.06 -5.13
C GLY A 59 10.49 23.31 -6.47
N ARG A 60 10.18 21.99 -6.44
CA ARG A 60 10.21 21.14 -7.64
C ARG A 60 8.93 21.26 -8.48
N ILE A 61 7.84 21.70 -7.87
CA ILE A 61 6.55 21.91 -8.55
C ILE A 61 6.44 23.39 -8.94
N LYS A 62 6.41 23.63 -10.23
CA LYS A 62 6.23 24.95 -10.86
C LYS A 62 4.85 25.03 -11.51
N PRO A 63 4.38 26.21 -11.95
CA PRO A 63 3.04 26.36 -12.58
C PRO A 63 2.80 25.49 -13.82
N ASP A 64 3.85 25.13 -14.55
CA ASP A 64 3.80 24.31 -15.76
C ASP A 64 4.18 22.84 -15.52
N THR A 65 4.54 22.48 -14.30
CA THR A 65 4.94 21.09 -13.94
C THR A 65 3.82 20.10 -14.22
N ILE A 66 4.18 18.99 -14.81
CA ILE A 66 3.32 17.80 -14.99
C ILE A 66 3.88 16.69 -14.11
N ILE A 67 3.14 16.29 -13.11
CA ILE A 67 3.52 15.16 -12.27
C ILE A 67 3.36 13.89 -13.08
N LEU A 68 4.39 13.05 -13.12
CA LEU A 68 4.42 11.83 -13.93
C LEU A 68 4.82 10.64 -13.04
N GLU A 69 4.04 9.57 -13.04
CA GLU A 69 4.41 8.36 -12.28
C GLU A 69 4.12 7.11 -13.10
N PRO A 70 5.09 6.17 -13.24
CA PRO A 70 4.84 4.87 -13.85
C PRO A 70 4.13 3.97 -12.84
N THR A 71 2.81 3.91 -12.92
CA THR A 71 2.02 3.10 -11.99
C THR A 71 0.65 2.76 -12.54
N SER A 72 0.25 1.52 -12.34
CA SER A 72 -1.10 1.04 -12.61
C SER A 72 -1.92 0.80 -11.33
N GLY A 73 -1.30 1.05 -10.16
CA GLY A 73 -1.84 0.68 -8.85
C GLY A 73 -2.45 1.85 -8.07
N ASN A 74 -2.59 1.61 -6.77
CA ASN A 74 -3.17 2.57 -5.84
C ASN A 74 -2.36 3.87 -5.73
N THR A 75 -1.06 3.86 -6.04
CA THR A 75 -0.24 5.08 -6.05
C THR A 75 -0.74 6.07 -7.10
N GLY A 76 -1.10 5.60 -8.30
CA GLY A 76 -1.69 6.46 -9.33
C GLY A 76 -2.98 7.11 -8.84
N ILE A 77 -3.83 6.38 -8.12
CA ILE A 77 -5.07 6.92 -7.54
C ILE A 77 -4.76 7.93 -6.43
N GLY A 78 -3.80 7.59 -5.54
CA GLY A 78 -3.35 8.50 -4.49
C GLY A 78 -2.76 9.81 -5.03
N LEU A 79 -1.98 9.75 -6.10
CA LEU A 79 -1.49 10.97 -6.78
C LEU A 79 -2.64 11.71 -7.48
N ALA A 80 -3.57 10.99 -8.12
CA ALA A 80 -4.65 11.59 -8.89
C ALA A 80 -5.58 12.44 -8.02
N PHE A 81 -6.00 11.93 -6.85
CA PHE A 81 -6.85 12.71 -5.96
C PHE A 81 -6.13 13.95 -5.37
N VAL A 82 -4.83 13.82 -5.05
CA VAL A 82 -4.03 14.95 -4.54
C VAL A 82 -3.87 16.01 -5.63
N CYS A 83 -3.50 15.61 -6.85
CA CYS A 83 -3.34 16.53 -7.97
C CYS A 83 -4.65 17.23 -8.33
N ALA A 84 -5.77 16.51 -8.32
CA ALA A 84 -7.10 17.10 -8.53
C ALA A 84 -7.44 18.14 -7.44
N ALA A 85 -7.20 17.82 -6.16
CA ALA A 85 -7.48 18.72 -5.06
C ALA A 85 -6.63 19.99 -5.09
N ARG A 86 -5.37 19.89 -5.54
CA ARG A 86 -4.41 21.01 -5.54
C ARG A 86 -4.24 21.69 -6.91
N GLY A 87 -4.96 21.26 -7.94
CA GLY A 87 -4.92 21.84 -9.27
C GLY A 87 -3.65 21.53 -10.08
N TYR A 88 -2.96 20.41 -9.78
CA TYR A 88 -1.78 19.99 -10.52
C TYR A 88 -2.14 19.08 -11.70
N LYS A 89 -1.35 19.18 -12.78
CA LYS A 89 -1.43 18.25 -13.91
C LYS A 89 -0.79 16.93 -13.53
N LEU A 90 -1.45 15.82 -13.87
CA LEU A 90 -0.95 14.47 -13.66
C LEU A 90 -0.98 13.67 -14.95
N ALA A 91 0.11 13.01 -15.26
CA ALA A 91 0.22 11.99 -16.29
C ALA A 91 0.66 10.65 -15.64
N LEU A 92 0.06 9.55 -16.06
CA LEU A 92 0.39 8.22 -15.56
C LEU A 92 0.72 7.30 -16.72
N THR A 93 1.89 6.66 -16.69
CA THR A 93 2.23 5.61 -17.65
C THR A 93 1.85 4.25 -17.10
N MET A 94 1.17 3.44 -17.90
CA MET A 94 0.71 2.11 -17.50
C MET A 94 0.46 1.21 -18.70
N PRO A 95 0.54 -0.14 -18.53
CA PRO A 95 0.15 -1.08 -19.58
C PRO A 95 -1.32 -0.94 -19.96
N ASP A 96 -1.63 -1.11 -21.24
CA ASP A 96 -2.99 -1.03 -21.79
C ASP A 96 -3.90 -2.19 -21.36
N SER A 97 -3.32 -3.23 -20.75
CA SER A 97 -4.05 -4.34 -20.11
C SER A 97 -4.75 -3.97 -18.80
N MET A 98 -4.53 -2.76 -18.28
CA MET A 98 -5.22 -2.31 -17.08
C MET A 98 -6.73 -2.21 -17.28
N SER A 99 -7.51 -2.59 -16.26
CA SER A 99 -8.97 -2.65 -16.34
C SER A 99 -9.59 -1.31 -16.73
N LYS A 100 -10.74 -1.36 -17.41
CA LYS A 100 -11.47 -0.16 -17.83
C LYS A 100 -11.86 0.70 -16.62
N GLU A 101 -12.31 0.08 -15.54
CA GLU A 101 -12.75 0.76 -14.31
C GLU A 101 -11.60 1.56 -13.70
N ARG A 102 -10.39 0.99 -13.66
CA ARG A 102 -9.21 1.69 -13.15
C ARG A 102 -8.86 2.91 -14.00
N ARG A 103 -8.88 2.74 -15.33
CA ARG A 103 -8.63 3.86 -16.25
C ARG A 103 -9.71 4.94 -16.14
N MET A 104 -10.97 4.55 -15.98
CA MET A 104 -12.09 5.49 -15.78
C MET A 104 -11.93 6.27 -14.46
N LEU A 105 -11.57 5.60 -13.37
CA LEU A 105 -11.35 6.24 -12.07
C LEU A 105 -10.25 7.30 -12.14
N LEU A 106 -9.12 6.98 -12.77
CA LEU A 106 -8.01 7.92 -12.91
C LEU A 106 -8.39 9.13 -13.79
N ARG A 107 -9.11 8.90 -14.91
CA ARG A 107 -9.63 9.98 -15.75
C ARG A 107 -10.68 10.82 -15.03
N ALA A 108 -11.48 10.26 -14.15
CA ALA A 108 -12.45 11.01 -13.36
C ALA A 108 -11.78 12.03 -12.42
N TYR A 109 -10.55 11.75 -11.96
CA TYR A 109 -9.71 12.71 -11.25
C TYR A 109 -8.96 13.69 -12.19
N GLY A 110 -9.12 13.55 -13.52
CA GLY A 110 -8.45 14.43 -14.49
C GLY A 110 -7.04 13.99 -14.90
N ALA A 111 -6.60 12.78 -14.55
CA ALA A 111 -5.28 12.29 -14.94
C ALA A 111 -5.21 11.96 -16.45
N GLU A 112 -4.13 12.36 -17.09
CA GLU A 112 -3.74 11.89 -18.42
C GLU A 112 -3.18 10.47 -18.31
N LEU A 113 -3.65 9.56 -19.18
CA LEU A 113 -3.16 8.18 -19.23
C LEU A 113 -2.36 7.94 -20.50
N ILE A 114 -1.09 7.63 -20.31
CA ILE A 114 -0.15 7.25 -21.37
C ILE A 114 -0.01 5.73 -21.33
N LEU A 115 -0.71 5.07 -22.26
CA LEU A 115 -0.76 3.62 -22.30
C LEU A 115 0.46 3.07 -23.06
N THR A 116 1.02 1.98 -22.53
CA THR A 116 2.13 1.23 -23.14
C THR A 116 1.68 -0.19 -23.49
N PRO A 117 2.35 -0.87 -24.43
CA PRO A 117 1.99 -2.22 -24.83
C PRO A 117 1.94 -3.19 -23.62
N ALA A 118 0.87 -4.00 -23.51
CA ALA A 118 0.70 -4.98 -22.43
C ALA A 118 1.88 -5.96 -22.32
N ALA A 119 2.46 -6.35 -23.45
CA ALA A 119 3.59 -7.28 -23.50
C ALA A 119 4.85 -6.77 -22.79
N GLU A 120 5.02 -5.45 -22.68
CA GLU A 120 6.15 -4.82 -22.00
C GLU A 120 5.92 -4.69 -20.47
N GLY A 121 4.70 -4.90 -20.01
CA GLY A 121 4.31 -4.79 -18.61
C GLY A 121 4.70 -3.45 -17.97
N MET A 122 4.99 -3.49 -16.67
CA MET A 122 5.43 -2.28 -15.94
C MET A 122 6.82 -1.79 -16.37
N THR A 123 7.69 -2.64 -16.88
CA THR A 123 9.00 -2.24 -17.40
C THR A 123 8.87 -1.24 -18.55
N GLY A 124 7.95 -1.50 -19.48
CA GLY A 124 7.65 -0.56 -20.58
C GLY A 124 7.06 0.76 -20.07
N ALA A 125 6.18 0.70 -19.08
CA ALA A 125 5.62 1.91 -18.48
C ALA A 125 6.68 2.77 -17.78
N ILE A 126 7.62 2.16 -17.06
CA ILE A 126 8.74 2.84 -16.39
C ILE A 126 9.63 3.51 -17.44
N LYS A 127 10.07 2.75 -18.46
CA LYS A 127 10.88 3.30 -19.53
C LYS A 127 10.21 4.48 -20.22
N ARG A 128 8.91 4.37 -20.51
CA ARG A 128 8.15 5.46 -21.14
C ARG A 128 8.12 6.72 -20.28
N ALA A 129 7.98 6.58 -18.95
CA ALA A 129 8.03 7.72 -18.04
C ALA A 129 9.42 8.38 -18.02
N GLU A 130 10.48 7.57 -17.99
CA GLU A 130 11.86 8.08 -18.05
C GLU A 130 12.16 8.81 -19.35
N ASP A 131 11.74 8.26 -20.50
CA ASP A 131 11.90 8.90 -21.82
C ASP A 131 11.16 10.25 -21.90
N LEU A 132 9.96 10.34 -21.33
CA LEU A 132 9.18 11.58 -21.25
C LEU A 132 9.88 12.62 -20.38
N ALA A 133 10.32 12.22 -19.18
CA ALA A 133 11.01 13.13 -18.26
C ALA A 133 12.37 13.61 -18.81
N ALA A 134 13.05 12.79 -19.60
CA ALA A 134 14.29 13.18 -20.28
C ALA A 134 14.06 14.16 -21.44
N SER A 135 12.91 14.06 -22.11
CA SER A 135 12.60 14.87 -23.30
C SER A 135 11.92 16.22 -22.99
N ASP A 136 11.27 16.33 -21.82
CA ASP A 136 10.53 17.54 -21.43
C ASP A 136 10.71 17.83 -19.93
N PRO A 137 11.39 18.94 -19.58
CA PRO A 137 11.70 19.30 -18.18
C PRO A 137 10.49 19.66 -17.32
N ARG A 138 9.30 19.77 -17.92
CA ARG A 138 8.06 19.96 -17.16
C ARG A 138 7.62 18.71 -16.41
N TYR A 139 8.06 17.53 -16.84
CA TYR A 139 7.73 16.29 -16.15
C TYR A 139 8.54 16.13 -14.86
N PHE A 140 7.85 15.85 -13.77
CA PHE A 140 8.43 15.54 -12.49
C PHE A 140 7.94 14.15 -12.02
N ILE A 141 8.87 13.21 -11.80
CA ILE A 141 8.56 11.86 -11.34
C ILE A 141 8.78 11.80 -9.81
N PRO A 142 7.73 11.57 -9.00
CA PRO A 142 7.84 11.43 -7.54
C PRO A 142 8.69 10.25 -7.07
N GLN A 143 8.78 9.14 -7.84
CA GLN A 143 9.65 7.99 -7.54
C GLN A 143 9.29 7.25 -6.24
N GLN A 144 8.10 6.67 -6.16
CA GLN A 144 7.61 6.03 -4.94
C GLN A 144 8.55 5.01 -4.29
N PHE A 145 9.41 4.35 -5.06
CA PHE A 145 10.35 3.32 -4.58
C PHE A 145 11.68 3.89 -4.05
N GLU A 146 11.96 5.17 -4.32
CA GLU A 146 13.22 5.83 -3.97
C GLU A 146 12.99 7.07 -3.09
N ASN A 147 11.77 7.60 -3.04
CA ASN A 147 11.45 8.86 -2.38
C ASN A 147 11.39 8.71 -0.85
N PRO A 148 12.28 9.38 -0.09
CA PRO A 148 12.31 9.30 1.37
C PRO A 148 11.05 9.83 2.04
N ALA A 149 10.23 10.66 1.36
CA ALA A 149 8.95 11.12 1.88
C ALA A 149 7.95 9.96 2.10
N ASN A 150 8.13 8.83 1.40
CA ASN A 150 7.30 7.65 1.56
C ASN A 150 7.46 7.03 2.97
N PRO A 151 8.62 6.52 3.42
CA PRO A 151 8.73 6.02 4.80
C PRO A 151 8.54 7.13 5.83
N GLU A 152 8.89 8.37 5.52
CA GLU A 152 8.77 9.49 6.45
C GLU A 152 7.31 9.79 6.85
N ILE A 153 6.36 9.75 5.92
CA ILE A 153 4.95 9.94 6.27
C ILE A 153 4.45 8.84 7.20
N HIS A 154 4.93 7.62 7.05
CA HIS A 154 4.59 6.51 7.93
C HIS A 154 5.21 6.64 9.31
N ARG A 155 6.43 7.22 9.43
CA ARG A 155 7.02 7.56 10.74
C ARG A 155 6.18 8.58 11.48
N ARG A 156 5.81 9.68 10.78
CA ARG A 156 5.12 10.82 11.39
C ARG A 156 3.63 10.60 11.65
N THR A 157 3.00 9.65 10.96
CA THR A 157 1.55 9.47 11.05
C THR A 157 1.15 8.04 11.39
N THR A 158 1.35 7.07 10.53
CA THR A 158 0.88 5.69 10.72
C THR A 158 1.43 5.06 12.01
N ALA A 159 2.71 5.27 12.30
CA ALA A 159 3.35 4.76 13.51
C ALA A 159 2.76 5.41 14.77
N GLU A 160 2.59 6.73 14.73
CA GLU A 160 2.01 7.51 15.84
C GLU A 160 0.56 7.09 16.11
N GLU A 161 -0.22 6.90 15.06
CA GLU A 161 -1.60 6.42 15.17
C GLU A 161 -1.66 5.03 15.81
N ILE A 162 -0.83 4.08 15.32
CA ILE A 162 -0.78 2.73 15.89
C ILE A 162 -0.36 2.78 17.36
N TRP A 163 0.70 3.55 17.68
CA TRP A 163 1.17 3.67 19.06
C TRP A 163 0.10 4.21 19.98
N ARG A 164 -0.54 5.30 19.61
CA ARG A 164 -1.62 5.94 20.37
C ARG A 164 -2.82 4.99 20.54
N ASP A 165 -3.28 4.38 19.44
CA ASP A 165 -4.52 3.59 19.42
C ASP A 165 -4.36 2.20 20.06
N THR A 166 -3.12 1.79 20.36
CA THR A 166 -2.79 0.57 21.11
C THR A 166 -2.25 0.85 22.51
N ASP A 167 -2.22 2.12 22.96
CA ASP A 167 -1.55 2.53 24.22
C ASP A 167 -0.11 1.98 24.34
N GLY A 168 0.60 1.88 23.19
CA GLY A 168 1.93 1.30 23.11
C GLY A 168 2.02 -0.20 23.35
N GLN A 169 0.91 -0.92 23.42
CA GLN A 169 0.89 -2.35 23.75
C GLN A 169 1.17 -3.25 22.53
N ILE A 170 1.31 -2.70 21.32
CA ILE A 170 1.66 -3.49 20.15
C ILE A 170 2.91 -4.37 20.39
N ASP A 171 2.84 -5.64 20.02
CA ASP A 171 3.96 -6.60 20.08
C ASP A 171 4.46 -7.03 18.71
N VAL A 172 3.56 -7.09 17.71
CA VAL A 172 3.90 -7.51 16.35
C VAL A 172 3.24 -6.59 15.34
N LEU A 173 4.02 -6.10 14.39
CA LEU A 173 3.55 -5.41 13.18
C LEU A 173 3.61 -6.37 12.00
N VAL A 174 2.52 -6.53 11.26
CA VAL A 174 2.47 -7.32 10.01
C VAL A 174 2.13 -6.40 8.83
N ALA A 175 2.98 -6.38 7.82
CA ALA A 175 2.76 -5.54 6.64
C ALA A 175 3.23 -6.18 5.35
N GLY A 176 2.41 -6.09 4.30
CA GLY A 176 2.79 -6.47 2.94
C GLY A 176 3.81 -5.51 2.33
N ILE A 177 4.80 -6.04 1.62
CA ILE A 177 5.88 -5.24 1.03
C ILE A 177 5.59 -4.96 -0.45
N GLY A 178 5.16 -3.72 -0.72
CA GLY A 178 5.17 -3.13 -2.06
C GLY A 178 6.40 -2.25 -2.23
N THR A 179 6.32 -0.99 -1.83
CA THR A 179 7.48 -0.07 -1.77
C THR A 179 8.33 -0.26 -0.52
N GLY A 180 7.78 -0.90 0.52
CA GLY A 180 8.45 -1.06 1.80
C GLY A 180 8.35 0.14 2.75
N GLY A 181 7.79 1.27 2.29
CA GLY A 181 7.72 2.50 3.10
C GLY A 181 6.93 2.34 4.40
N THR A 182 5.83 1.59 4.38
CA THR A 182 5.01 1.38 5.59
C THR A 182 5.78 0.61 6.67
N ILE A 183 6.33 -0.56 6.34
CA ILE A 183 7.05 -1.37 7.34
C ILE A 183 8.32 -0.68 7.82
N THR A 184 9.02 0.04 6.92
CA THR A 184 10.20 0.83 7.27
C THR A 184 9.84 1.93 8.26
N GLY A 185 8.93 2.82 7.88
CA GLY A 185 8.59 3.98 8.70
C GLY A 185 7.93 3.60 10.02
N VAL A 186 6.96 2.69 10.00
CA VAL A 186 6.27 2.24 11.23
C VAL A 186 7.22 1.42 12.10
N GLY A 187 7.93 0.46 11.52
CA GLY A 187 8.81 -0.44 12.27
C GLY A 187 9.94 0.30 12.99
N GLU A 188 10.57 1.29 12.35
CA GLU A 188 11.63 2.09 12.94
C GLU A 188 11.14 2.87 14.18
N VAL A 189 9.98 3.51 14.11
CA VAL A 189 9.42 4.25 15.25
C VAL A 189 9.01 3.31 16.38
N LEU A 190 8.31 2.21 16.03
CA LEU A 190 7.86 1.25 17.05
C LEU A 190 9.03 0.57 17.77
N LYS A 191 10.06 0.13 17.03
CA LYS A 191 11.24 -0.51 17.63
C LYS A 191 12.10 0.48 18.43
N ALA A 192 12.13 1.75 18.04
CA ALA A 192 12.80 2.78 18.83
C ALA A 192 12.13 3.00 20.20
N ARG A 193 10.80 2.88 20.27
CA ARG A 193 10.01 3.03 21.51
C ARG A 193 9.93 1.75 22.35
N LYS A 194 9.75 0.62 21.68
CA LYS A 194 9.64 -0.72 22.29
C LYS A 194 10.48 -1.69 21.46
N PRO A 195 11.77 -1.88 21.81
CA PRO A 195 12.70 -2.73 21.04
C PRO A 195 12.24 -4.18 20.87
N ALA A 196 11.34 -4.67 21.75
CA ALA A 196 10.76 -6.01 21.67
C ALA A 196 9.69 -6.17 20.58
N VAL A 197 9.25 -5.08 19.92
CA VAL A 197 8.29 -5.18 18.81
C VAL A 197 8.93 -5.94 17.65
N ARG A 198 8.21 -6.96 17.18
CA ARG A 198 8.60 -7.71 15.98
C ARG A 198 7.89 -7.15 14.75
N CYS A 199 8.63 -7.07 13.65
CA CYS A 199 8.09 -6.70 12.34
C CYS A 199 8.09 -7.92 11.43
N VAL A 200 6.92 -8.28 10.90
CA VAL A 200 6.73 -9.38 9.96
C VAL A 200 6.41 -8.81 8.59
N ALA A 201 7.31 -9.05 7.65
CA ALA A 201 7.13 -8.70 6.25
C ALA A 201 6.30 -9.77 5.54
N VAL A 202 5.43 -9.37 4.61
CA VAL A 202 4.65 -10.31 3.81
C VAL A 202 4.98 -10.11 2.34
N GLU A 203 5.32 -11.21 1.66
CA GLU A 203 5.57 -11.23 0.22
C GLU A 203 4.82 -12.39 -0.48
N PRO A 204 4.57 -12.30 -1.80
CA PRO A 204 3.98 -13.39 -2.55
C PRO A 204 4.94 -14.59 -2.64
N ASP A 205 4.43 -15.79 -2.39
CA ASP A 205 5.21 -17.02 -2.52
C ASP A 205 5.71 -17.24 -3.97
N ALA A 206 4.94 -16.80 -4.96
CA ALA A 206 5.33 -16.86 -6.37
C ALA A 206 6.41 -15.85 -6.80
N SER A 207 6.76 -14.88 -5.94
CA SER A 207 7.78 -13.85 -6.21
C SER A 207 8.55 -13.50 -4.92
N PRO A 208 9.27 -14.48 -4.30
CA PRO A 208 9.84 -14.35 -2.96
C PRO A 208 11.22 -13.66 -2.97
N VAL A 209 11.30 -12.47 -3.55
CA VAL A 209 12.57 -11.74 -3.76
C VAL A 209 13.23 -11.34 -2.43
N LEU A 210 12.45 -10.95 -1.44
CA LEU A 210 12.97 -10.58 -0.11
C LEU A 210 13.51 -11.79 0.66
N SER A 211 12.98 -12.98 0.38
CA SER A 211 13.47 -14.26 0.91
C SER A 211 14.64 -14.85 0.10
N GLY A 212 15.22 -14.10 -0.84
CA GLY A 212 16.34 -14.53 -1.67
C GLY A 212 15.95 -15.39 -2.88
N GLY A 213 14.66 -15.51 -3.19
CA GLY A 213 14.18 -16.19 -4.39
C GLY A 213 14.12 -15.27 -5.62
N GLN A 214 13.65 -15.83 -6.73
CA GLN A 214 13.52 -15.08 -7.98
C GLN A 214 12.14 -14.41 -8.09
N LYS A 215 12.08 -13.28 -8.82
CA LYS A 215 10.82 -12.66 -9.20
C LYS A 215 9.99 -13.58 -10.10
N GLY A 216 8.69 -13.57 -9.89
CA GLY A 216 7.74 -14.33 -10.70
C GLY A 216 6.40 -13.60 -10.83
N PRO A 217 5.56 -13.99 -11.81
CA PRO A 217 4.22 -13.41 -11.95
C PRO A 217 3.30 -13.86 -10.82
N HIS A 218 2.51 -12.93 -10.28
CA HIS A 218 1.52 -13.20 -9.25
C HIS A 218 0.36 -12.21 -9.33
N PRO A 219 -0.88 -12.58 -8.92
CA PRO A 219 -2.05 -11.71 -8.94
C PRO A 219 -2.20 -10.84 -7.69
N ILE A 220 -1.34 -10.96 -6.67
CA ILE A 220 -1.45 -10.20 -5.42
C ILE A 220 -1.02 -8.75 -5.67
N GLN A 221 -1.93 -7.92 -6.18
CA GLN A 221 -1.65 -6.52 -6.51
C GLN A 221 -1.26 -5.71 -5.27
N GLY A 222 -0.23 -4.87 -5.42
CA GLY A 222 0.19 -3.91 -4.39
C GLY A 222 1.38 -4.34 -3.53
N ILE A 223 1.78 -5.62 -3.59
CA ILE A 223 3.00 -6.16 -2.96
C ILE A 223 3.81 -6.96 -3.99
N GLY A 224 5.03 -7.34 -3.64
CA GLY A 224 5.87 -8.17 -4.52
C GLY A 224 6.33 -7.43 -5.78
N ALA A 225 7.04 -6.31 -5.63
CA ALA A 225 7.49 -5.47 -6.75
C ALA A 225 8.48 -6.18 -7.73
N GLY A 226 9.01 -7.34 -7.35
CA GLY A 226 9.97 -8.09 -8.15
C GLY A 226 11.42 -7.61 -8.02
N PHE A 227 11.67 -6.68 -7.11
CA PHE A 227 12.99 -6.17 -6.72
C PHE A 227 12.94 -5.67 -5.27
N VAL A 228 14.11 -5.41 -4.68
CA VAL A 228 14.22 -4.79 -3.34
C VAL A 228 14.14 -3.27 -3.51
N PRO A 229 13.10 -2.59 -2.97
CA PRO A 229 12.98 -1.13 -3.09
C PRO A 229 14.11 -0.38 -2.38
N GLY A 230 14.56 0.76 -2.94
CA GLY A 230 15.62 1.56 -2.36
C GLY A 230 15.30 2.14 -0.98
N ILE A 231 14.03 2.48 -0.76
CA ILE A 231 13.56 3.01 0.54
C ILE A 231 13.27 1.94 1.60
N LEU A 232 13.32 0.66 1.25
CA LEU A 232 13.08 -0.43 2.20
C LEU A 232 14.30 -0.63 3.11
N ASN A 233 14.11 -0.43 4.41
CA ASN A 233 15.07 -0.85 5.41
C ASN A 233 14.98 -2.38 5.58
N THR A 234 15.86 -3.13 4.92
CA THR A 234 15.88 -4.59 4.96
C THR A 234 16.27 -5.18 6.31
N LYS A 235 16.69 -4.35 7.27
CA LYS A 235 17.03 -4.77 8.63
C LYS A 235 15.89 -4.55 9.62
N ILE A 236 14.76 -4.00 9.16
CA ILE A 236 13.66 -3.64 10.07
C ILE A 236 12.78 -4.83 10.41
N TYR A 237 12.59 -5.75 9.48
CA TYR A 237 11.76 -6.93 9.71
C TYR A 237 12.57 -8.09 10.29
N ASP A 238 11.92 -8.82 11.19
CA ASP A 238 12.48 -9.96 11.91
C ASP A 238 12.14 -11.29 11.22
N GLU A 239 11.11 -11.26 10.37
CA GLU A 239 10.61 -12.44 9.67
C GLU A 239 9.96 -12.03 8.35
N ILE A 240 10.00 -12.93 7.38
CA ILE A 240 9.25 -12.81 6.12
C ILE A 240 8.28 -13.99 6.03
N VAL A 241 7.00 -13.69 5.86
CA VAL A 241 5.95 -14.68 5.61
C VAL A 241 5.60 -14.66 4.12
N ARG A 242 5.79 -15.79 3.47
CA ARG A 242 5.41 -16.00 2.07
C ARG A 242 3.96 -16.45 2.00
N VAL A 243 3.15 -15.79 1.16
CA VAL A 243 1.71 -16.07 1.03
C VAL A 243 1.39 -16.54 -0.38
N LYS A 244 0.70 -17.67 -0.49
CA LYS A 244 0.22 -18.20 -1.77
C LYS A 244 -0.95 -17.37 -2.28
N ASN A 245 -1.13 -17.35 -3.60
CA ASN A 245 -2.20 -16.60 -4.26
C ASN A 245 -3.59 -17.01 -3.74
N ASP A 246 -3.82 -18.32 -3.62
CA ASP A 246 -5.11 -18.88 -3.19
C ASP A 246 -5.42 -18.51 -1.74
N ASP A 247 -4.41 -18.52 -0.86
CA ASP A 247 -4.56 -18.11 0.55
C ASP A 247 -4.93 -16.63 0.66
N ALA A 248 -4.29 -15.77 -0.14
CA ALA A 248 -4.60 -14.35 -0.19
C ALA A 248 -6.04 -14.09 -0.66
N PHE A 249 -6.48 -14.79 -1.70
CA PHE A 249 -7.84 -14.68 -2.23
C PHE A 249 -8.88 -15.21 -1.25
N ALA A 250 -8.67 -16.42 -0.74
CA ALA A 250 -9.57 -17.03 0.23
C ALA A 250 -9.74 -16.15 1.47
N MET A 251 -8.62 -15.59 1.99
CA MET A 251 -8.67 -14.74 3.18
C MET A 251 -9.37 -13.40 2.90
N ALA A 252 -9.17 -12.77 1.75
CA ALA A 252 -9.87 -11.55 1.38
C ALA A 252 -11.40 -11.77 1.27
N ARG A 253 -11.83 -12.90 0.69
CA ARG A 253 -13.25 -13.27 0.62
C ARG A 253 -13.83 -13.58 1.99
N ARG A 254 -13.08 -14.32 2.82
CA ARG A 254 -13.50 -14.65 4.19
C ARG A 254 -13.61 -13.41 5.07
N SER A 255 -12.69 -12.45 4.92
CA SER A 255 -12.76 -11.21 5.70
C SER A 255 -14.06 -10.44 5.43
N ALA A 256 -14.55 -10.42 4.19
CA ALA A 256 -15.83 -9.81 3.85
C ALA A 256 -17.01 -10.58 4.50
N ARG A 257 -17.03 -11.91 4.41
CA ARG A 257 -18.13 -12.74 4.87
C ARG A 257 -18.16 -12.95 6.39
N GLU A 258 -16.99 -13.00 7.02
CA GLU A 258 -16.88 -13.33 8.44
C GLU A 258 -16.66 -12.10 9.33
N GLU A 259 -15.99 -11.05 8.85
CA GLU A 259 -15.70 -9.83 9.64
C GLU A 259 -16.42 -8.57 9.10
N GLY A 260 -17.10 -8.65 7.94
CA GLY A 260 -17.68 -7.48 7.27
C GLY A 260 -16.63 -6.55 6.66
N LEU A 261 -15.40 -7.02 6.48
CA LEU A 261 -14.29 -6.24 5.95
C LEU A 261 -14.06 -6.60 4.48
N LEU A 262 -14.63 -5.80 3.57
CA LEU A 262 -14.40 -5.91 2.14
C LEU A 262 -13.05 -5.30 1.78
N VAL A 263 -12.06 -6.14 1.50
CA VAL A 263 -10.65 -5.73 1.35
C VAL A 263 -10.04 -6.22 0.04
N GLY A 264 -8.93 -5.58 -0.39
CA GLY A 264 -8.20 -5.99 -1.57
C GLY A 264 -7.33 -7.24 -1.37
N ILE A 265 -6.73 -7.72 -2.46
CA ILE A 265 -5.99 -9.00 -2.49
C ILE A 265 -4.78 -8.98 -1.53
N SER A 266 -3.98 -7.91 -1.55
CA SER A 266 -2.83 -7.77 -0.64
C SER A 266 -3.23 -7.60 0.83
N SER A 267 -4.44 -7.10 1.08
CA SER A 267 -5.03 -7.09 2.43
C SER A 267 -5.33 -8.50 2.93
N GLY A 268 -5.87 -9.34 2.03
CA GLY A 268 -6.07 -10.76 2.31
C GLY A 268 -4.76 -11.48 2.62
N ALA A 269 -3.71 -11.22 1.85
CA ALA A 269 -2.38 -11.77 2.10
C ALA A 269 -1.83 -11.35 3.48
N ALA A 270 -1.90 -10.06 3.81
CA ALA A 270 -1.43 -9.55 5.09
C ALA A 270 -2.24 -10.11 6.27
N LEU A 271 -3.57 -10.20 6.11
CA LEU A 271 -4.44 -10.76 7.15
C LEU A 271 -4.19 -12.26 7.36
N TRP A 272 -4.00 -13.02 6.28
CA TRP A 272 -3.62 -14.43 6.36
C TRP A 272 -2.33 -14.61 7.17
N ALA A 273 -1.28 -13.85 6.84
CA ALA A 273 -0.01 -13.90 7.54
C ALA A 273 -0.15 -13.53 9.03
N ALA A 274 -0.94 -12.49 9.35
CA ALA A 274 -1.19 -12.09 10.73
C ALA A 274 -1.91 -13.17 11.53
N ILE A 275 -2.86 -13.89 10.93
CA ILE A 275 -3.58 -14.99 11.58
C ILE A 275 -2.64 -16.19 11.81
N GLU A 276 -1.78 -16.53 10.84
CA GLU A 276 -0.78 -17.58 11.01
C GLU A 276 0.21 -17.25 12.14
N VAL A 277 0.64 -16.00 12.26
CA VAL A 277 1.46 -15.51 13.38
C VAL A 277 0.67 -15.62 14.71
N ALA A 278 -0.60 -15.22 14.72
CA ALA A 278 -1.43 -15.24 15.91
C ALA A 278 -1.72 -16.65 16.44
N ARG A 279 -1.73 -17.66 15.58
CA ARG A 279 -1.95 -19.07 15.94
C ARG A 279 -0.76 -19.72 16.65
N ARG A 280 0.41 -19.15 16.54
CA ARG A 280 1.64 -19.71 17.12
C ARG A 280 1.58 -19.64 18.66
N PRO A 281 2.05 -20.66 19.38
CA PRO A 281 2.06 -20.66 20.86
C PRO A 281 2.76 -19.44 21.45
N GLU A 282 3.86 -18.99 20.83
CA GLU A 282 4.63 -17.82 21.29
C GLU A 282 3.88 -16.49 21.11
N SER A 283 2.74 -16.49 20.43
CA SER A 283 1.86 -15.32 20.28
C SER A 283 0.83 -15.21 21.40
N ALA A 284 0.86 -16.10 22.39
CA ALA A 284 -0.07 -16.05 23.52
C ALA A 284 -0.02 -14.69 24.23
N GLY A 285 -1.19 -14.03 24.32
CA GLY A 285 -1.33 -12.72 24.95
C GLY A 285 -0.77 -11.53 24.14
N LYS A 286 -0.15 -11.73 22.96
CA LYS A 286 0.43 -10.66 22.15
C LYS A 286 -0.61 -9.92 21.33
N LEU A 287 -0.41 -8.63 21.16
CA LEU A 287 -1.17 -7.75 20.28
C LEU A 287 -0.47 -7.61 18.92
N ILE A 288 -1.12 -8.10 17.86
CA ILE A 288 -0.63 -8.14 16.49
C ILE A 288 -1.41 -7.12 15.68
N VAL A 289 -0.73 -6.10 15.17
CA VAL A 289 -1.32 -5.10 14.27
C VAL A 289 -0.99 -5.48 12.83
N VAL A 290 -2.01 -5.64 12.00
CA VAL A 290 -1.86 -5.89 10.56
C VAL A 290 -2.33 -4.69 9.75
N ILE A 291 -1.52 -4.29 8.78
CA ILE A 291 -1.88 -3.23 7.83
C ILE A 291 -2.82 -3.78 6.76
N ILE A 292 -3.99 -3.18 6.63
CA ILE A 292 -4.99 -3.48 5.59
C ILE A 292 -4.97 -2.35 4.56
N PRO A 293 -4.22 -2.52 3.44
CA PRO A 293 -3.80 -1.39 2.61
C PRO A 293 -4.89 -0.85 1.67
N SER A 294 -5.93 -1.61 1.32
CA SER A 294 -6.90 -1.14 0.31
C SER A 294 -8.27 -1.75 0.46
N PHE A 295 -9.29 -0.99 0.02
CA PHE A 295 -10.69 -1.40 -0.05
C PHE A 295 -10.94 -2.40 -1.19
N GLY A 296 -11.89 -3.30 -1.00
CA GLY A 296 -12.13 -4.43 -1.92
C GLY A 296 -12.91 -4.07 -3.18
N GLU A 297 -13.73 -3.02 -3.16
CA GLU A 297 -14.61 -2.67 -4.28
C GLU A 297 -13.84 -2.48 -5.61
N ARG A 298 -12.64 -1.91 -5.56
CA ARG A 298 -11.81 -1.74 -6.77
C ARG A 298 -11.24 -3.03 -7.36
N TYR A 299 -11.49 -4.17 -6.73
CA TYR A 299 -11.07 -5.50 -7.18
C TYR A 299 -12.23 -6.38 -7.65
N LEU A 300 -13.47 -5.84 -7.72
CA LEU A 300 -14.66 -6.59 -8.12
C LEU A 300 -14.53 -7.20 -9.52
N SER A 301 -13.88 -6.50 -10.45
CA SER A 301 -13.63 -6.99 -11.82
C SER A 301 -12.34 -7.83 -11.95
N THR A 302 -11.75 -8.28 -10.83
CA THR A 302 -10.55 -9.12 -10.83
C THR A 302 -10.89 -10.58 -10.45
N PRO A 303 -9.96 -11.53 -10.62
CA PRO A 303 -10.16 -12.91 -10.18
C PRO A 303 -10.51 -13.07 -8.69
N LEU A 304 -10.32 -12.04 -7.87
CA LEU A 304 -10.71 -12.07 -6.46
C LEU A 304 -12.21 -12.37 -6.27
N PHE A 305 -13.06 -11.83 -7.12
CA PHE A 305 -14.52 -11.97 -7.02
C PHE A 305 -15.15 -12.54 -8.30
N ALA A 306 -14.35 -13.16 -9.17
CA ALA A 306 -14.84 -13.70 -10.43
C ALA A 306 -15.93 -14.78 -10.27
N ASP A 307 -15.94 -15.47 -9.13
CA ASP A 307 -16.95 -16.46 -8.75
C ASP A 307 -18.31 -15.85 -8.33
N LEU A 308 -18.37 -14.53 -8.23
CA LEU A 308 -19.60 -13.78 -7.89
C LEU A 308 -20.17 -13.03 -9.10
N ALA A 309 -19.51 -13.07 -10.24
CA ALA A 309 -20.04 -12.54 -11.49
C ALA A 309 -21.06 -13.53 -12.07
N ASP A 310 -22.25 -13.04 -12.46
CA ASP A 310 -23.31 -13.82 -13.13
C ASP A 310 -22.90 -14.23 -14.55
#